data_b61aa73a978649912d48cdb6b5600843
#
_entry.id   b61aa73a978649912d48cdb6b5600843
#
_cell.length_a   1.000
_cell.length_b   1.000
_cell.length_c   1.000
_cell.angle_alpha   90.00
_cell.angle_beta   90.00
_cell.angle_gamma   90.00
#
_symmetry.space_group_name_H-M   'P 1'
#
loop_
_entity.id
_entity.type
_entity.pdbx_description
1 polymer ?
#
loop_
_entity_poly.entity_id
_entity_poly.type
_entity_poly.pdbx_seq_one_letter_code
_entity_poly.pdbx_strand_id
1 'polypeptide(L)'
;MAKLQSRIGREGEEVARQYLEGLGYRVLHINWRSGHYELDIVARQLEWLVVVEVKTRDQRRIMEPEDAVDKAKIRRTVAAADAYVQTFDVDLPVRFDILSLIKRSDGSYRIEHIEDAFYAPIQ
;
A
#
# COMPACT_ATOMS: atom_id res chain seq x y z
N MET A 1 -21.91 7.91 1.68
CA MET A 1 -21.63 7.08 2.81
C MET A 1 -20.24 6.50 2.77
N ALA A 2 -19.72 6.26 3.88
CA ALA A 2 -18.41 5.69 3.95
C ALA A 2 -18.42 4.34 3.25
N LYS A 3 -17.44 4.13 2.44
CA LYS A 3 -17.28 2.87 1.81
C LYS A 3 -17.04 1.81 2.87
N LEU A 4 -17.83 0.80 2.81
CA LEU A 4 -17.61 -0.31 3.71
C LEU A 4 -16.34 -1.01 3.30
N GLN A 5 -15.38 -0.96 4.15
CA GLN A 5 -14.20 -1.73 3.95
C GLN A 5 -14.52 -3.16 4.31
N SER A 6 -14.26 -4.08 3.42
CA SER A 6 -14.56 -5.48 3.68
C SER A 6 -13.75 -5.94 4.89
N ARG A 7 -14.26 -6.99 5.53
CA ARG A 7 -13.51 -7.57 6.64
C ARG A 7 -12.10 -7.99 6.18
N ILE A 8 -12.02 -8.57 4.98
CA ILE A 8 -10.73 -9.00 4.44
C ILE A 8 -9.80 -7.81 4.28
N GLY A 9 -10.34 -6.66 3.82
CA GLY A 9 -9.53 -5.48 3.67
C GLY A 9 -8.95 -4.98 4.98
N ARG A 10 -9.78 -4.95 6.03
CA ARG A 10 -9.30 -4.51 7.33
C ARG A 10 -8.30 -5.49 7.93
N GLU A 11 -8.57 -6.79 7.80
CA GLU A 11 -7.62 -7.80 8.25
C GLU A 11 -6.30 -7.65 7.51
N GLY A 12 -6.39 -7.44 6.20
CA GLY A 12 -5.20 -7.30 5.38
C GLY A 12 -4.35 -6.12 5.79
N GLU A 13 -4.99 -4.99 6.12
CA GLU A 13 -4.23 -3.83 6.57
C GLU A 13 -3.51 -4.11 7.87
N GLU A 14 -4.16 -4.81 8.78
CA GLU A 14 -3.51 -5.15 10.04
C GLU A 14 -2.37 -6.13 9.83
N VAL A 15 -2.57 -7.13 8.97
CA VAL A 15 -1.51 -8.07 8.63
C VAL A 15 -0.33 -7.33 8.00
N ALA A 16 -0.63 -6.41 7.08
CA ALA A 16 0.41 -5.63 6.42
C ALA A 16 1.19 -4.78 7.42
N ARG A 17 0.47 -4.13 8.35
CA ARG A 17 1.12 -3.30 9.37
C ARG A 17 2.06 -4.13 10.22
N GLN A 18 1.59 -5.28 10.70
CA GLN A 18 2.41 -6.15 11.54
C GLN A 18 3.63 -6.68 10.78
N TYR A 19 3.44 -7.02 9.52
CA TYR A 19 4.54 -7.49 8.69
C TYR A 19 5.62 -6.42 8.56
N LEU A 20 5.21 -5.19 8.23
CA LEU A 20 6.15 -4.10 8.06
C LEU A 20 6.86 -3.76 9.37
N GLU A 21 6.12 -3.71 10.45
CA GLU A 21 6.72 -3.40 11.75
C GLU A 21 7.69 -4.50 12.16
N GLY A 22 7.37 -5.74 11.83
CA GLY A 22 8.29 -6.85 12.11
C GLY A 22 9.59 -6.76 11.35
N LEU A 23 9.59 -6.07 10.20
CA LEU A 23 10.81 -5.83 9.44
C LEU A 23 11.53 -4.55 9.86
N GLY A 24 11.01 -3.84 10.85
CA GLY A 24 11.64 -2.62 11.34
C GLY A 24 11.14 -1.34 10.68
N TYR A 25 10.11 -1.43 9.84
CA TYR A 25 9.48 -0.22 9.29
C TYR A 25 8.71 0.48 10.39
N ARG A 26 8.71 1.80 10.35
CA ARG A 26 7.88 2.58 11.25
C ARG A 26 6.64 3.02 10.48
N VAL A 27 5.49 2.47 10.83
CA VAL A 27 4.25 2.80 10.14
C VAL A 27 3.76 4.16 10.64
N LEU A 28 3.58 5.09 9.71
CA LEU A 28 3.21 6.46 10.04
C LEU A 28 1.71 6.69 9.89
N HIS A 29 1.10 6.15 8.83
CA HIS A 29 -0.32 6.31 8.58
C HIS A 29 -0.87 5.07 7.90
N ILE A 30 -2.10 4.74 8.22
CA ILE A 30 -2.86 3.69 7.54
C ILE A 30 -4.14 4.33 7.04
N ASN A 31 -4.48 4.08 5.78
CA ASN A 31 -5.69 4.63 5.15
C ASN A 31 -5.72 6.15 5.22
N TRP A 32 -4.61 6.76 4.84
CA TRP A 32 -4.55 8.21 4.81
C TRP A 32 -5.38 8.73 3.65
N ARG A 33 -6.18 9.75 3.93
CA ARG A 33 -7.03 10.37 2.92
C ARG A 33 -6.97 11.87 3.01
N SER A 34 -7.03 12.50 1.83
CA SER A 34 -7.13 13.94 1.73
C SER A 34 -7.81 14.26 0.41
N GLY A 35 -9.07 14.72 0.49
CA GLY A 35 -9.85 14.93 -0.73
C GLY A 35 -10.02 13.62 -1.48
N HIS A 36 -9.57 13.59 -2.72
CA HIS A 36 -9.64 12.40 -3.57
C HIS A 36 -8.44 11.49 -3.38
N TYR A 37 -7.44 11.94 -2.65
CA TYR A 37 -6.21 11.18 -2.49
C TYR A 37 -6.35 10.16 -1.38
N GLU A 38 -5.78 9.00 -1.60
CA GLU A 38 -5.82 7.97 -0.57
C GLU A 38 -4.58 7.09 -0.71
N LEU A 39 -3.99 6.75 0.44
CA LEU A 39 -2.82 5.87 0.50
C LEU A 39 -3.10 4.79 1.52
N ASP A 40 -2.80 3.54 1.16
CA ASP A 40 -3.07 2.42 2.05
C ASP A 40 -2.20 2.48 3.29
N ILE A 41 -0.89 2.53 3.12
CA ILE A 41 0.04 2.62 4.23
C ILE A 41 1.18 3.54 3.83
N VAL A 42 1.58 4.39 4.76
CA VAL A 42 2.78 5.20 4.63
C VAL A 42 3.68 4.85 5.79
N ALA A 43 4.93 4.50 5.50
CA ALA A 43 5.86 4.06 6.51
C ALA A 43 7.22 4.71 6.27
N ARG A 44 8.06 4.65 7.29
CA ARG A 44 9.44 5.09 7.16
C ARG A 44 10.36 3.90 7.35
N GLN A 45 11.33 3.78 6.46
CA GLN A 45 12.38 2.78 6.57
C GLN A 45 13.71 3.48 6.31
N LEU A 46 14.52 3.62 7.34
CA LEU A 46 15.79 4.32 7.24
C LEU A 46 15.54 5.72 6.69
N GLU A 47 16.14 6.05 5.53
CA GLU A 47 15.99 7.38 4.96
C GLU A 47 14.88 7.47 3.91
N TRP A 48 14.03 6.45 3.82
CA TRP A 48 12.97 6.43 2.81
C TRP A 48 11.61 6.66 3.41
N LEU A 49 10.80 7.45 2.73
CA LEU A 49 9.36 7.42 2.96
C LEU A 49 8.80 6.37 2.02
N VAL A 50 8.22 5.32 2.57
CA VAL A 50 7.75 4.20 1.78
C VAL A 50 6.24 4.24 1.70
N VAL A 51 5.72 4.39 0.50
CA VAL A 51 4.28 4.36 0.24
C VAL A 51 3.95 2.96 -0.21
N VAL A 52 3.11 2.27 0.55
CA VAL A 52 2.84 0.86 0.33
C VAL A 52 1.41 0.67 -0.14
N GLU A 53 1.27 0.10 -1.33
CA GLU A 53 -0.01 -0.30 -1.87
C GLU A 53 -0.28 -1.73 -1.42
N VAL A 54 -1.41 -1.95 -0.75
CA VAL A 54 -1.75 -3.27 -0.21
C VAL A 54 -2.80 -3.90 -1.12
N LYS A 55 -2.51 -5.07 -1.64
CA LYS A 55 -3.44 -5.85 -2.45
C LYS A 55 -3.77 -7.13 -1.71
N THR A 56 -5.02 -7.28 -1.33
CA THR A 56 -5.47 -8.45 -0.59
C THR A 56 -6.38 -9.26 -1.49
N ARG A 57 -6.10 -10.53 -1.62
CA ARG A 57 -6.87 -11.43 -2.47
C ARG A 57 -7.13 -12.74 -1.76
N ASP A 58 -8.22 -13.37 -2.15
CA ASP A 58 -8.48 -14.74 -1.78
C ASP A 58 -7.65 -15.64 -2.69
N GLN A 59 -7.16 -16.74 -2.15
CA GLN A 59 -6.33 -17.68 -2.89
C GLN A 59 -6.99 -18.16 -4.17
N ARG A 60 -8.32 -18.26 -4.16
CA ARG A 60 -9.05 -18.77 -5.31
C ARG A 60 -9.16 -17.77 -6.47
N ARG A 61 -8.76 -16.51 -6.23
CA ARG A 61 -8.92 -15.45 -7.22
C ARG A 61 -7.58 -14.89 -7.68
N ILE A 62 -6.55 -15.67 -7.53
CA ILE A 62 -5.18 -15.20 -7.73
C ILE A 62 -4.88 -14.91 -9.21
N MET A 63 -5.62 -15.49 -10.10
CA MET A 63 -5.35 -15.39 -11.54
C MET A 63 -6.17 -14.31 -12.23
N GLU A 64 -6.84 -13.46 -11.49
CA GLU A 64 -7.70 -12.45 -12.11
C GLU A 64 -6.87 -11.37 -12.78
N PRO A 65 -7.29 -10.91 -13.99
CA PRO A 65 -6.51 -9.92 -14.73
C PRO A 65 -6.35 -8.57 -14.03
N GLU A 66 -7.28 -8.21 -13.17
CA GLU A 66 -7.19 -6.94 -12.45
C GLU A 66 -6.02 -6.89 -11.49
N ASP A 67 -5.31 -7.99 -11.36
CA ASP A 67 -4.10 -8.00 -10.53
C ASP A 67 -2.95 -7.27 -11.20
N ALA A 68 -3.06 -7.02 -12.49
CA ALA A 68 -2.01 -6.32 -13.21
C ALA A 68 -1.93 -4.88 -12.73
N VAL A 69 -0.71 -4.34 -12.70
CA VAL A 69 -0.49 -2.97 -12.28
C VAL A 69 -1.03 -2.03 -13.36
N ASP A 70 -1.87 -1.12 -12.95
CA ASP A 70 -2.60 -0.21 -13.81
C ASP A 70 -1.90 1.15 -13.80
N LYS A 71 -1.61 1.70 -14.97
CA LYS A 71 -0.92 3.00 -15.06
C LYS A 71 -1.73 4.10 -14.41
N ALA A 72 -3.05 4.06 -14.52
CA ALA A 72 -3.89 5.08 -13.89
C ALA A 72 -3.78 4.98 -12.38
N LYS A 73 -3.71 3.78 -11.84
CA LYS A 73 -3.53 3.58 -10.41
C LYS A 73 -2.18 4.11 -9.94
N ILE A 74 -1.13 3.87 -10.72
CA ILE A 74 0.19 4.39 -10.40
C ILE A 74 0.15 5.92 -10.34
N ARG A 75 -0.46 6.56 -11.33
CA ARG A 75 -0.53 8.02 -11.34
C ARG A 75 -1.30 8.55 -10.14
N ARG A 76 -2.41 7.89 -9.78
CA ARG A 76 -3.18 8.32 -8.61
C ARG A 76 -2.37 8.17 -7.32
N THR A 77 -1.64 7.08 -7.21
CA THR A 77 -0.83 6.82 -6.02
C THR A 77 0.31 7.82 -5.93
N VAL A 78 0.96 8.11 -7.04
CA VAL A 78 2.04 9.10 -7.06
C VAL A 78 1.50 10.48 -6.68
N ALA A 79 0.33 10.86 -7.20
CA ALA A 79 -0.27 12.15 -6.86
C ALA A 79 -0.65 12.20 -5.38
N ALA A 80 -1.17 11.10 -4.85
CA ALA A 80 -1.52 11.05 -3.43
C ALA A 80 -0.28 11.13 -2.54
N ALA A 81 0.80 10.49 -2.97
CA ALA A 81 2.06 10.56 -2.23
C ALA A 81 2.61 11.98 -2.22
N ASP A 82 2.50 12.68 -3.35
CA ASP A 82 2.93 14.07 -3.42
C ASP A 82 2.12 14.93 -2.45
N ALA A 83 0.80 14.72 -2.41
CA ALA A 83 -0.05 15.44 -1.48
C ALA A 83 0.34 15.16 -0.03
N TYR A 84 0.69 13.92 0.28
CA TYR A 84 1.13 13.55 1.61
C TYR A 84 2.42 14.28 1.98
N VAL A 85 3.39 14.26 1.07
CA VAL A 85 4.68 14.92 1.30
C VAL A 85 4.46 16.42 1.55
N GLN A 86 3.57 17.05 0.78
CA GLN A 86 3.28 18.48 0.97
C GLN A 86 2.59 18.73 2.30
N THR A 87 1.63 17.88 2.65
CA THR A 87 0.85 18.07 3.87
C THR A 87 1.73 17.99 5.11
N PHE A 88 2.66 17.07 5.14
CA PHE A 88 3.47 16.83 6.33
C PHE A 88 4.90 17.34 6.18
N ASP A 89 5.17 18.08 5.11
CA ASP A 89 6.49 18.69 4.87
C ASP A 89 7.60 17.64 5.00
N VAL A 90 7.44 16.53 4.32
CA VAL A 90 8.37 15.41 4.40
C VAL A 90 9.61 15.72 3.57
N ASP A 91 10.77 15.53 4.14
CA ASP A 91 12.04 15.78 3.47
C ASP A 91 12.81 14.47 3.31
N LEU A 92 12.17 13.51 2.69
CA LEU A 92 12.75 12.18 2.45
C LEU A 92 12.41 11.77 1.03
N PRO A 93 13.30 11.02 0.38
CA PRO A 93 12.94 10.44 -0.90
C PRO A 93 11.83 9.40 -0.71
N VAL A 94 10.99 9.27 -1.73
CA VAL A 94 9.81 8.41 -1.69
C VAL A 94 10.08 7.14 -2.47
N ARG A 95 9.73 6.01 -1.87
CA ARG A 95 9.80 4.71 -2.53
C ARG A 95 8.40 4.10 -2.52
N PHE A 96 8.02 3.47 -3.63
CA PHE A 96 6.69 2.86 -3.77
C PHE A 96 6.81 1.35 -3.74
N ASP A 97 6.16 0.74 -2.75
CA ASP A 97 6.18 -0.71 -2.58
C ASP A 97 4.78 -1.28 -2.77
N ILE A 98 4.73 -2.56 -3.11
CA ILE A 98 3.47 -3.30 -3.16
C ILE A 98 3.56 -4.47 -2.19
N LEU A 99 2.53 -4.62 -1.35
CA LEU A 99 2.36 -5.81 -0.53
C LEU A 99 1.18 -6.58 -1.06
N SER A 100 1.44 -7.79 -1.52
CA SER A 100 0.41 -8.68 -2.00
C SER A 100 0.10 -9.69 -0.90
N LEU A 101 -1.11 -9.67 -0.40
CA LEU A 101 -1.54 -10.54 0.69
C LEU A 101 -2.55 -11.52 0.13
N ILE A 102 -2.21 -12.79 0.13
CA ILE A 102 -3.05 -13.84 -0.42
C ILE A 102 -3.56 -14.70 0.72
N LYS A 103 -4.86 -14.62 0.97
CA LYS A 103 -5.47 -15.35 2.07
C LYS A 103 -5.67 -16.80 1.65
N ARG A 104 -5.10 -17.70 2.45
CA ARG A 104 -5.23 -19.13 2.21
C ARG A 104 -6.50 -19.67 2.83
N SER A 105 -6.86 -20.89 2.44
CA SER A 105 -8.07 -21.52 2.93
C SER A 105 -8.05 -21.74 4.45
N ASP A 106 -6.87 -21.86 5.05
CA ASP A 106 -6.75 -22.04 6.49
C ASP A 106 -6.76 -20.72 7.26
N GLY A 107 -6.97 -19.60 6.55
CA GLY A 107 -7.02 -18.29 7.20
C GLY A 107 -5.69 -17.58 7.30
N SER A 108 -4.59 -18.25 7.02
CA SER A 108 -3.29 -17.60 7.03
C SER A 108 -3.10 -16.78 5.75
N TYR A 109 -2.04 -15.97 5.72
CA TYR A 109 -1.74 -15.14 4.57
C TYR A 109 -0.37 -15.50 4.03
N ARG A 110 -0.29 -15.56 2.71
CA ARG A 110 0.99 -15.55 2.02
C ARG A 110 1.29 -14.11 1.65
N ILE A 111 2.48 -13.64 1.99
CA ILE A 111 2.83 -12.23 1.78
C ILE A 111 3.95 -12.15 0.76
N GLU A 112 3.73 -11.35 -0.26
CA GLU A 112 4.77 -11.01 -1.23
C GLU A 112 5.01 -9.53 -1.15
N HIS A 113 6.24 -9.13 -0.94
CA HIS A 113 6.62 -7.73 -0.81
C HIS A 113 7.50 -7.36 -2.01
N ILE A 114 7.01 -6.42 -2.81
CA ILE A 114 7.75 -5.92 -3.95
C ILE A 114 8.22 -4.52 -3.60
N GLU A 115 9.50 -4.40 -3.29
CA GLU A 115 10.09 -3.11 -2.98
C GLU A 115 10.37 -2.36 -4.26
N ASP A 116 10.18 -1.04 -4.20
CA ASP A 116 10.50 -0.17 -5.31
C ASP A 116 9.77 -0.64 -6.57
N ALA A 117 8.48 -0.90 -6.41
CA ALA A 117 7.68 -1.57 -7.42
C ALA A 117 7.43 -0.73 -8.66
N PHE A 118 7.43 0.60 -8.52
CA PHE A 118 7.23 1.50 -9.65
C PHE A 118 7.78 2.87 -9.29
N TYR A 119 7.94 3.69 -10.32
CA TYR A 119 8.46 5.04 -10.17
C TYR A 119 7.43 6.05 -10.63
N ALA A 120 7.63 7.28 -10.22
CA ALA A 120 6.78 8.37 -10.71
C ALA A 120 6.92 8.44 -12.23
N PRO A 121 5.79 8.55 -12.95
CA PRO A 121 5.87 8.65 -14.41
C PRO A 121 6.62 9.90 -14.83
N ILE A 122 7.38 9.78 -15.90
CA ILE A 122 8.09 10.93 -16.45
C ILE A 122 7.11 11.71 -17.29
N GLN A 123 7.07 13.02 -17.08
CA GLN A 123 6.20 13.91 -17.82
C GLN A 123 6.71 14.15 -19.24
#